data_25f637bb36dfc025e9e405a8f38c8454
#
_entry.id   25f637bb36dfc025e9e405a8f38c8454
#
_cell.length_a   1.000
_cell.length_b   1.000
_cell.length_c   1.000
_cell.angle_alpha   90.00
_cell.angle_beta   90.00
_cell.angle_gamma   90.00
#
_symmetry.space_group_name_H-M   'P 1'
#
loop_
_entity.id
_entity.type
_entity.pdbx_description
1 polymer ?
#
loop_
_entity_poly.entity_id
_entity_poly.type
_entity_poly.pdbx_seq_one_letter_code
_entity_poly.pdbx_strand_id
1 'polypeptide(L)'
;MLKDILTHLYRITVNTLPDKNKIILGFYLYCATVALTLHPHRTLSKSLTALILMLNLPLIYKALGTLLQLEALLMAICFGLGFIFEETHHLTFGLPVLATFVVGALLLFFGRHAENRMGSRDGYLIVSLTWVVFSLFGMLPLLIGGYEPRVAAAFFETMSGFTTTGATALSDIDALPRSILLWRSMMHWIGGMGIVFFTIAILPNMGGGGIKLFSAEATGLKIGKLHPRISTTARWMWSLYLLLTISCSVAYFLGGMNIFDAVCHGLATIGTGGFSTHSEGIAWFHSNKLQWICTLFMFLASIN
;
A
#
# COMPACT_ATOMS: atom_id res chain seq x y z
N MET A 1 4.04 25.04 29.98
CA MET A 1 3.38 25.57 28.76
C MET A 1 2.87 24.49 27.84
N LEU A 2 3.71 23.62 27.21
CA LEU A 2 3.19 22.55 26.29
C LEU A 2 2.36 21.50 27.02
N LYS A 3 2.77 21.08 28.23
CA LYS A 3 2.07 20.15 29.10
C LYS A 3 0.68 20.69 29.52
N ASP A 4 0.60 21.99 29.79
CA ASP A 4 -0.63 22.67 30.19
C ASP A 4 -1.61 22.78 29.00
N ILE A 5 -1.08 23.06 27.81
CA ILE A 5 -1.85 23.09 26.56
C ILE A 5 -2.41 21.69 26.21
N LEU A 6 -1.60 20.63 26.35
CA LEU A 6 -2.04 19.25 26.11
C LEU A 6 -3.09 18.81 27.14
N THR A 7 -2.92 19.20 28.42
CA THR A 7 -3.92 18.90 29.47
C THR A 7 -5.23 19.65 29.23
N HIS A 8 -5.15 20.88 28.73
CA HIS A 8 -6.31 21.69 28.40
C HIS A 8 -7.06 21.15 27.18
N LEU A 9 -6.33 20.76 26.11
CA LEU A 9 -6.88 20.09 24.93
C LEU A 9 -7.51 18.74 25.30
N TYR A 10 -6.88 17.96 26.18
CA TYR A 10 -7.46 16.71 26.70
C TYR A 10 -8.80 16.93 27.38
N ARG A 11 -8.93 17.92 28.27
CA ARG A 11 -10.20 18.24 28.95
C ARG A 11 -11.30 18.66 27.98
N ILE A 12 -10.97 19.46 26.97
CA ILE A 12 -11.95 19.92 25.97
C ILE A 12 -12.42 18.75 25.10
N THR A 13 -11.49 17.93 24.59
CA THR A 13 -11.77 16.87 23.62
C THR A 13 -12.47 15.67 24.26
N VAL A 14 -12.13 15.32 25.52
CA VAL A 14 -12.76 14.19 26.23
C VAL A 14 -14.23 14.48 26.56
N ASN A 15 -14.59 15.74 26.79
CA ASN A 15 -15.98 16.10 27.10
C ASN A 15 -16.91 16.12 25.86
N THR A 16 -16.35 16.16 24.65
CA THR A 16 -17.11 16.29 23.39
C THR A 16 -17.25 14.98 22.60
N LEU A 17 -16.51 13.92 22.97
CA LEU A 17 -16.50 12.64 22.23
C LEU A 17 -17.34 11.55 22.88
N PRO A 18 -17.96 10.64 22.08
CA PRO A 18 -18.63 9.43 22.59
C PRO A 18 -17.66 8.49 23.31
N ASP A 19 -18.15 7.76 24.32
CA ASP A 19 -17.31 6.99 25.26
C ASP A 19 -16.34 5.99 24.65
N LYS A 20 -16.68 5.37 23.53
CA LYS A 20 -15.77 4.44 22.83
C LYS A 20 -14.47 5.09 22.29
N ASN A 21 -14.57 6.36 21.91
CA ASN A 21 -13.43 7.10 21.35
C ASN A 21 -12.55 7.76 22.42
N LYS A 22 -13.06 7.93 23.65
CA LYS A 22 -12.32 8.48 24.79
C LYS A 22 -11.15 7.61 25.19
N ILE A 23 -11.30 6.29 25.14
CA ILE A 23 -10.26 5.32 25.52
C ILE A 23 -9.09 5.37 24.53
N ILE A 24 -9.41 5.40 23.23
CA ILE A 24 -8.38 5.43 22.16
C ILE A 24 -7.61 6.75 22.20
N LEU A 25 -8.32 7.88 22.30
CA LEU A 25 -7.69 9.19 22.40
C LEU A 25 -6.88 9.34 23.70
N GLY A 26 -7.40 8.82 24.82
CA GLY A 26 -6.69 8.79 26.11
C GLY A 26 -5.37 8.01 26.02
N PHE A 27 -5.38 6.87 25.34
CA PHE A 27 -4.16 6.06 25.14
C PHE A 27 -3.13 6.79 24.24
N TYR A 28 -3.55 7.41 23.13
CA TYR A 28 -2.66 8.19 22.27
C TYR A 28 -2.05 9.41 23.00
N LEU A 29 -2.85 10.14 23.75
CA LEU A 29 -2.38 11.30 24.54
C LEU A 29 -1.49 10.87 25.69
N TYR A 30 -1.76 9.74 26.34
CA TYR A 30 -0.90 9.15 27.36
C TYR A 30 0.46 8.74 26.76
N CYS A 31 0.48 8.02 25.65
CA CYS A 31 1.72 7.67 24.94
C CYS A 31 2.50 8.90 24.49
N ALA A 32 1.83 9.93 23.96
CA ALA A 32 2.47 11.18 23.58
C ALA A 32 3.04 11.94 24.80
N THR A 33 2.33 11.95 25.93
CA THR A 33 2.78 12.60 27.17
C THR A 33 3.96 11.85 27.79
N VAL A 34 3.92 10.52 27.80
CA VAL A 34 5.03 9.68 28.27
C VAL A 34 6.27 9.88 27.38
N ALA A 35 6.09 9.92 26.05
CA ALA A 35 7.18 10.19 25.12
C ALA A 35 7.81 11.59 25.33
N LEU A 36 6.98 12.61 25.62
CA LEU A 36 7.44 13.98 25.90
C LEU A 36 8.09 14.14 27.28
N THR A 37 7.67 13.37 28.29
CA THR A 37 8.25 13.42 29.64
C THR A 37 9.55 12.65 29.75
N LEU A 38 9.75 11.62 28.95
CA LEU A 38 10.97 10.81 28.94
C LEU A 38 12.14 11.48 28.20
N HIS A 39 11.91 12.54 27.40
CA HIS A 39 12.95 13.20 26.61
C HIS A 39 12.87 14.73 26.72
N PRO A 40 13.65 15.39 27.57
CA PRO A 40 13.74 16.86 27.63
C PRO A 40 14.32 17.44 26.33
N HIS A 41 13.74 18.54 25.86
CA HIS A 41 13.90 19.18 24.54
C HIS A 41 15.33 19.37 23.99
N ARG A 42 16.36 19.37 24.81
CA ARG A 42 17.78 19.49 24.37
C ARG A 42 18.39 18.18 23.87
N THR A 43 17.88 17.04 24.35
CA THR A 43 18.35 15.71 23.92
C THR A 43 17.65 15.26 22.63
N LEU A 44 16.40 15.70 22.38
CA LEU A 44 15.64 15.31 21.21
C LEU A 44 16.31 15.77 19.90
N SER A 45 16.77 17.03 19.82
CA SER A 45 17.47 17.56 18.64
C SER A 45 18.78 16.82 18.37
N LYS A 46 19.60 16.58 19.41
CA LYS A 46 20.87 15.85 19.27
C LYS A 46 20.65 14.37 18.95
N SER A 47 19.62 13.74 19.51
CA SER A 47 19.29 12.34 19.21
C SER A 47 18.69 12.17 17.80
N LEU A 48 17.88 13.13 17.35
CA LEU A 48 17.34 13.14 15.98
C LEU A 48 18.45 13.32 14.95
N THR A 49 19.38 14.26 15.19
CA THR A 49 20.54 14.48 14.31
C THR A 49 21.46 13.25 14.28
N ALA A 50 21.72 12.63 15.44
CA ALA A 50 22.49 11.38 15.50
C ALA A 50 21.76 10.21 14.82
N LEU A 51 20.44 10.15 14.93
CA LEU A 51 19.61 9.14 14.22
C LEU A 51 19.68 9.33 12.71
N ILE A 52 19.56 10.57 12.22
CA ILE A 52 19.65 10.89 10.79
C ILE A 52 21.05 10.60 10.25
N LEU A 53 22.09 10.90 11.00
CA LEU A 53 23.50 10.62 10.64
C LEU A 53 23.81 9.11 10.58
N MET A 54 23.03 8.27 11.26
CA MET A 54 23.15 6.80 11.23
C MET A 54 22.35 6.12 10.11
N LEU A 55 21.54 6.87 9.35
CA LEU A 55 20.71 6.34 8.26
C LEU A 55 21.43 6.42 6.92
N ASN A 56 21.30 5.38 6.14
CA ASN A 56 21.77 5.36 4.77
C ASN A 56 20.73 6.01 3.82
N LEU A 57 20.62 7.35 3.88
CA LEU A 57 19.67 8.12 3.07
C LEU A 57 19.75 7.82 1.57
N PRO A 58 20.95 7.71 0.95
CA PRO A 58 21.02 7.35 -0.46
C PRO A 58 20.37 6.00 -0.77
N LEU A 59 20.48 5.03 0.13
CA LEU A 59 19.84 3.72 -0.02
C LEU A 59 18.32 3.81 0.08
N ILE A 60 17.81 4.63 1.00
CA ILE A 60 16.37 4.90 1.14
C ILE A 60 15.84 5.54 -0.14
N TYR A 61 16.51 6.56 -0.67
CA TYR A 61 16.13 7.19 -1.94
C TYR A 61 16.13 6.21 -3.10
N LYS A 62 17.16 5.36 -3.20
CA LYS A 62 17.23 4.32 -4.23
C LYS A 62 16.06 3.34 -4.14
N ALA A 63 15.74 2.87 -2.93
CA ALA A 63 14.64 1.94 -2.70
C ALA A 63 13.28 2.58 -3.06
N LEU A 64 12.97 3.75 -2.49
CA LEU A 64 11.72 4.46 -2.77
C LEU A 64 11.61 4.85 -4.26
N GLY A 65 12.69 5.32 -4.86
CA GLY A 65 12.72 5.65 -6.29
C GLY A 65 12.41 4.46 -7.18
N THR A 66 12.98 3.28 -6.89
CA THR A 66 12.67 2.05 -7.63
C THR A 66 11.21 1.65 -7.48
N LEU A 67 10.67 1.76 -6.28
CA LEU A 67 9.27 1.44 -5.98
C LEU A 67 8.30 2.39 -6.69
N LEU A 68 8.60 3.71 -6.71
CA LEU A 68 7.81 4.67 -7.47
C LEU A 68 7.85 4.43 -8.99
N GLN A 69 8.98 3.98 -9.54
CA GLN A 69 9.04 3.60 -10.96
C GLN A 69 8.09 2.44 -11.26
N LEU A 70 8.01 1.48 -10.34
CA LEU A 70 7.09 0.37 -10.47
C LEU A 70 5.63 0.84 -10.39
N GLU A 71 5.30 1.70 -9.42
CA GLU A 71 3.97 2.27 -9.27
C GLU A 71 3.57 3.05 -10.53
N ALA A 72 4.48 3.87 -11.09
CA ALA A 72 4.25 4.59 -12.35
C ALA A 72 3.98 3.63 -13.51
N LEU A 73 4.69 2.49 -13.59
CA LEU A 73 4.46 1.47 -14.62
C LEU A 73 3.05 0.86 -14.49
N LEU A 74 2.61 0.57 -13.27
CA LEU A 74 1.29 0.00 -13.02
C LEU A 74 0.17 0.99 -13.32
N MET A 75 0.35 2.27 -12.95
CA MET A 75 -0.56 3.35 -13.37
C MET A 75 -0.58 3.51 -14.90
N ALA A 76 0.56 3.32 -15.58
CA ALA A 76 0.62 3.39 -17.05
C ALA A 76 -0.19 2.26 -17.71
N ILE A 77 -0.31 1.09 -17.08
CA ILE A 77 -1.22 0.03 -17.54
C ILE A 77 -2.67 0.51 -17.46
N CYS A 78 -3.09 1.12 -16.34
CA CYS A 78 -4.43 1.70 -16.21
C CYS A 78 -4.67 2.82 -17.24
N PHE A 79 -3.66 3.65 -17.48
CA PHE A 79 -3.70 4.69 -18.51
C PHE A 79 -3.93 4.09 -19.90
N GLY A 80 -3.19 3.04 -20.27
CA GLY A 80 -3.33 2.34 -21.53
C GLY A 80 -4.72 1.71 -21.72
N LEU A 81 -5.28 1.14 -20.63
CA LEU A 81 -6.65 0.59 -20.69
C LEU A 81 -7.71 1.67 -20.81
N GLY A 82 -7.49 2.89 -20.30
CA GLY A 82 -8.39 4.03 -20.51
C GLY A 82 -8.59 4.34 -22.00
N PHE A 83 -7.57 4.15 -22.85
CA PHE A 83 -7.73 4.27 -24.31
C PHE A 83 -8.56 3.13 -24.91
N ILE A 84 -8.40 1.90 -24.42
CA ILE A 84 -9.15 0.75 -24.90
C ILE A 84 -10.65 0.88 -24.57
N PHE A 85 -10.95 1.50 -23.44
CA PHE A 85 -12.33 1.75 -22.99
C PHE A 85 -12.90 3.10 -23.46
N GLU A 86 -12.17 3.81 -24.34
CA GLU A 86 -12.58 5.12 -24.90
C GLU A 86 -12.91 6.16 -23.82
N GLU A 87 -12.21 6.13 -22.68
CA GLU A 87 -12.41 7.09 -21.62
C GLU A 87 -11.88 8.47 -22.04
N THR A 88 -12.70 9.50 -21.85
CA THR A 88 -12.41 10.87 -22.32
C THR A 88 -11.38 11.62 -21.48
N HIS A 89 -11.17 11.20 -20.23
CA HIS A 89 -10.31 11.91 -19.28
C HIS A 89 -8.88 11.32 -19.19
N HIS A 90 -8.14 11.36 -20.29
CA HIS A 90 -6.76 10.82 -20.34
C HIS A 90 -5.81 11.45 -19.33
N LEU A 91 -6.04 12.71 -18.91
CA LEU A 91 -5.20 13.37 -17.90
C LEU A 91 -5.31 12.76 -16.51
N THR A 92 -6.38 12.02 -16.23
CA THR A 92 -6.60 11.33 -14.94
C THR A 92 -5.43 10.44 -14.54
N PHE A 93 -4.87 9.70 -15.49
CA PHE A 93 -3.67 8.88 -15.27
C PHE A 93 -2.41 9.46 -15.89
N GLY A 94 -2.50 10.24 -16.97
CA GLY A 94 -1.34 10.77 -17.68
C GLY A 94 -0.45 11.65 -16.80
N LEU A 95 -1.04 12.59 -16.05
CA LEU A 95 -0.30 13.44 -15.11
C LEU A 95 0.24 12.67 -13.90
N PRO A 96 -0.54 11.79 -13.22
CA PRO A 96 -0.02 10.95 -12.14
C PRO A 96 1.15 10.07 -12.58
N VAL A 97 1.06 9.40 -13.72
CA VAL A 97 2.16 8.57 -14.27
C VAL A 97 3.42 9.41 -14.44
N LEU A 98 3.31 10.58 -15.08
CA LEU A 98 4.45 11.47 -15.30
C LEU A 98 5.03 11.97 -13.98
N ALA A 99 4.19 12.42 -13.05
CA ALA A 99 4.63 12.94 -11.74
C ALA A 99 5.34 11.86 -10.93
N THR A 100 4.76 10.65 -10.84
CA THR A 100 5.33 9.51 -10.10
C THR A 100 6.64 9.07 -10.74
N PHE A 101 6.68 8.99 -12.07
CA PHE A 101 7.90 8.63 -12.82
C PHE A 101 9.03 9.64 -12.59
N VAL A 102 8.76 10.94 -12.72
CA VAL A 102 9.76 12.01 -12.54
C VAL A 102 10.31 12.01 -11.12
N VAL A 103 9.43 11.95 -10.11
CA VAL A 103 9.89 11.91 -8.71
C VAL A 103 10.68 10.63 -8.42
N GLY A 104 10.22 9.48 -8.92
CA GLY A 104 10.95 8.23 -8.81
C GLY A 104 12.34 8.29 -9.46
N ALA A 105 12.45 8.89 -10.65
CA ALA A 105 13.72 9.09 -11.35
C ALA A 105 14.67 10.04 -10.59
N LEU A 106 14.15 11.12 -10.02
CA LEU A 106 14.92 12.03 -9.17
C LEU A 106 15.45 11.33 -7.92
N LEU A 107 14.62 10.54 -7.24
CA LEU A 107 15.07 9.75 -6.08
C LEU A 107 16.14 8.73 -6.46
N LEU A 108 16.01 8.07 -7.61
CA LEU A 108 17.05 7.15 -8.13
C LEU A 108 18.35 7.90 -8.43
N PHE A 109 18.26 9.09 -9.00
CA PHE A 109 19.44 9.92 -9.27
C PHE A 109 20.18 10.31 -7.98
N PHE A 110 19.47 10.73 -6.94
CA PHE A 110 20.07 11.03 -5.64
C PHE A 110 20.56 9.78 -4.92
N GLY A 111 19.92 8.63 -5.14
CA GLY A 111 20.30 7.33 -4.57
C GLY A 111 21.38 6.58 -5.33
N ARG A 112 21.92 7.08 -6.46
CA ARG A 112 22.84 6.34 -7.35
C ARG A 112 24.16 5.89 -6.72
N HIS A 113 24.63 6.64 -5.72
CA HIS A 113 25.88 6.35 -5.00
C HIS A 113 25.65 5.60 -3.67
N ALA A 114 24.47 5.00 -3.50
CA ALA A 114 24.15 4.28 -2.29
C ALA A 114 25.04 3.06 -2.10
N GLU A 115 25.66 2.94 -0.94
CA GLU A 115 26.30 1.70 -0.53
C GLU A 115 25.22 0.65 -0.25
N ASN A 116 25.40 -0.58 -0.76
CA ASN A 116 24.44 -1.68 -0.57
C ASN A 116 24.48 -2.29 0.85
N ARG A 117 24.83 -1.48 1.88
CA ARG A 117 24.85 -1.89 3.28
C ARG A 117 23.58 -1.40 3.96
N MET A 118 22.59 -2.28 4.08
CA MET A 118 21.32 -1.96 4.75
C MET A 118 21.38 -2.33 6.24
N GLY A 119 21.13 -1.36 7.10
CA GLY A 119 20.86 -1.56 8.53
C GLY A 119 19.41 -2.00 8.77
N SER A 120 19.11 -2.60 9.93
CA SER A 120 17.72 -2.93 10.28
C SER A 120 16.83 -1.68 10.40
N ARG A 121 17.40 -0.55 10.84
CA ARG A 121 16.71 0.75 10.94
C ARG A 121 16.32 1.29 9.57
N ASP A 122 17.22 1.18 8.58
CA ASP A 122 16.94 1.59 7.20
C ASP A 122 15.79 0.77 6.62
N GLY A 123 15.75 -0.56 6.90
CA GLY A 123 14.67 -1.45 6.47
C GLY A 123 13.30 -1.02 7.00
N TYR A 124 13.18 -0.78 8.30
CA TYR A 124 11.91 -0.33 8.91
C TYR A 124 11.45 1.01 8.34
N LEU A 125 12.39 1.96 8.15
CA LEU A 125 12.06 3.25 7.54
C LEU A 125 11.61 3.12 6.10
N ILE A 126 12.29 2.32 5.28
CA ILE A 126 11.90 2.08 3.89
C ILE A 126 10.47 1.53 3.85
N VAL A 127 10.18 0.48 4.63
CA VAL A 127 8.83 -0.12 4.67
C VAL A 127 7.78 0.91 5.07
N SER A 128 7.98 1.63 6.18
CA SER A 128 7.00 2.62 6.65
C SER A 128 6.79 3.76 5.67
N LEU A 129 7.88 4.30 5.09
CA LEU A 129 7.81 5.37 4.10
C LEU A 129 7.17 4.90 2.79
N THR A 130 7.38 3.63 2.39
CA THR A 130 6.80 3.10 1.17
C THR A 130 5.27 3.14 1.22
N TRP A 131 4.64 2.72 2.31
CA TRP A 131 3.18 2.78 2.46
C TRP A 131 2.65 4.21 2.31
N VAL A 132 3.31 5.18 2.95
CA VAL A 132 2.92 6.59 2.88
C VAL A 132 3.12 7.15 1.48
N VAL A 133 4.29 6.91 0.89
CA VAL A 133 4.67 7.46 -0.44
C VAL A 133 3.78 6.86 -1.53
N PHE A 134 3.56 5.55 -1.53
CA PHE A 134 2.63 4.91 -2.47
C PHE A 134 1.22 5.48 -2.36
N SER A 135 0.72 5.65 -1.14
CA SER A 135 -0.63 6.22 -0.97
C SER A 135 -0.70 7.68 -1.44
N LEU A 136 0.39 8.46 -1.28
CA LEU A 136 0.45 9.84 -1.76
C LEU A 136 0.46 9.95 -3.29
N PHE A 137 1.16 9.07 -3.97
CA PHE A 137 1.17 9.07 -5.44
C PHE A 137 -0.05 8.31 -6.00
N GLY A 138 -0.44 7.23 -5.36
CA GLY A 138 -1.61 6.43 -5.74
C GLY A 138 -2.94 7.18 -5.68
N MET A 139 -3.08 8.23 -4.85
CA MET A 139 -4.29 9.04 -4.78
C MET A 139 -4.40 10.08 -5.92
N LEU A 140 -3.31 10.37 -6.64
CA LEU A 140 -3.32 11.40 -7.69
C LEU A 140 -4.37 11.16 -8.78
N PRO A 141 -4.62 9.92 -9.27
CA PRO A 141 -5.69 9.68 -10.23
C PRO A 141 -7.08 10.03 -9.68
N LEU A 142 -7.35 9.81 -8.39
CA LEU A 142 -8.63 10.14 -7.76
C LEU A 142 -8.82 11.66 -7.65
N LEU A 143 -7.76 12.39 -7.28
CA LEU A 143 -7.79 13.85 -7.16
C LEU A 143 -7.89 14.54 -8.51
N ILE A 144 -7.02 14.18 -9.46
CA ILE A 144 -6.94 14.82 -10.79
C ILE A 144 -8.18 14.49 -11.62
N GLY A 145 -8.70 13.27 -11.50
CA GLY A 145 -9.95 12.85 -12.15
C GLY A 145 -11.20 13.46 -11.49
N GLY A 146 -11.08 14.09 -10.33
CA GLY A 146 -12.20 14.70 -9.60
C GLY A 146 -13.16 13.69 -8.95
N TYR A 147 -12.76 12.40 -8.86
CA TYR A 147 -13.60 11.34 -8.29
C TYR A 147 -13.68 11.42 -6.76
N GLU A 148 -12.64 11.92 -6.12
CA GLU A 148 -12.62 12.26 -4.70
C GLU A 148 -11.79 13.53 -4.50
N PRO A 149 -12.43 14.71 -4.41
CA PRO A 149 -11.71 15.98 -4.32
C PRO A 149 -11.10 16.24 -2.93
N ARG A 150 -11.54 15.52 -1.90
CA ARG A 150 -11.01 15.66 -0.54
C ARG A 150 -9.72 14.86 -0.39
N VAL A 151 -8.59 15.55 -0.24
CA VAL A 151 -7.24 14.95 -0.13
C VAL A 151 -7.18 13.86 0.95
N ALA A 152 -7.78 14.10 2.11
CA ALA A 152 -7.79 13.12 3.21
C ALA A 152 -8.56 11.84 2.86
N ALA A 153 -9.69 11.96 2.14
CA ALA A 153 -10.48 10.82 1.70
C ALA A 153 -9.78 10.06 0.56
N ALA A 154 -9.18 10.76 -0.40
CA ALA A 154 -8.39 10.15 -1.46
C ALA A 154 -7.15 9.41 -0.92
N PHE A 155 -6.46 10.00 0.06
CA PHE A 155 -5.36 9.33 0.76
C PHE A 155 -5.83 8.10 1.54
N PHE A 156 -6.96 8.20 2.24
CA PHE A 156 -7.57 7.07 2.95
C PHE A 156 -7.91 5.93 1.99
N GLU A 157 -8.53 6.24 0.85
CA GLU A 157 -8.89 5.24 -0.17
C GLU A 157 -7.68 4.47 -0.66
N THR A 158 -6.60 5.18 -1.00
CA THR A 158 -5.37 4.55 -1.51
C THR A 158 -4.58 3.83 -0.43
N MET A 159 -4.51 4.38 0.78
CA MET A 159 -3.91 3.69 1.92
C MET A 159 -4.69 2.40 2.23
N SER A 160 -6.03 2.46 2.25
CA SER A 160 -6.90 1.28 2.39
C SER A 160 -6.69 0.27 1.27
N GLY A 161 -6.48 0.75 0.04
CA GLY A 161 -6.15 -0.08 -1.11
C GLY A 161 -4.84 -0.83 -0.94
N PHE A 162 -3.75 -0.13 -0.70
CA PHE A 162 -2.43 -0.73 -0.57
C PHE A 162 -2.27 -1.59 0.69
N THR A 163 -2.88 -1.21 1.81
CA THR A 163 -2.86 -2.04 3.03
C THR A 163 -3.87 -3.18 3.01
N THR A 164 -4.58 -3.37 1.89
CA THR A 164 -5.63 -4.39 1.73
C THR A 164 -6.72 -4.35 2.81
N THR A 165 -7.00 -3.16 3.34
CA THR A 165 -8.03 -2.95 4.36
C THR A 165 -9.44 -3.05 3.78
N GLY A 166 -9.64 -2.62 2.53
CA GLY A 166 -10.90 -2.71 1.82
C GLY A 166 -12.00 -1.73 2.24
N ALA A 167 -11.71 -0.81 3.17
CA ALA A 167 -12.63 0.27 3.51
C ALA A 167 -12.58 1.37 2.43
N THR A 168 -13.74 1.82 1.95
CA THR A 168 -13.84 2.85 0.92
C THR A 168 -14.42 4.16 1.45
N ALA A 169 -13.86 5.27 0.98
CA ALA A 169 -14.37 6.62 1.22
C ALA A 169 -15.19 7.15 0.03
N LEU A 170 -15.21 6.42 -1.09
CA LEU A 170 -15.97 6.77 -2.29
C LEU A 170 -17.44 6.47 -2.10
N SER A 171 -18.30 7.41 -2.48
CA SER A 171 -19.75 7.31 -2.28
C SER A 171 -20.46 6.51 -3.38
N ASP A 172 -19.96 6.55 -4.61
CA ASP A 172 -20.55 5.89 -5.77
C ASP A 172 -19.45 5.21 -6.60
N ILE A 173 -19.33 3.90 -6.42
CA ILE A 173 -18.32 3.09 -7.11
C ILE A 173 -18.79 2.76 -8.53
N ASP A 174 -20.08 2.60 -8.72
CA ASP A 174 -20.66 2.20 -10.01
C ASP A 174 -20.52 3.29 -11.08
N ALA A 175 -20.39 4.56 -10.68
CA ALA A 175 -20.15 5.69 -11.58
C ALA A 175 -18.66 5.88 -11.96
N LEU A 176 -17.73 5.12 -11.37
CA LEU A 176 -16.30 5.28 -11.64
C LEU A 176 -15.91 4.68 -13.01
N PRO A 177 -14.96 5.31 -13.74
CA PRO A 177 -14.43 4.73 -14.95
C PRO A 177 -13.66 3.44 -14.68
N ARG A 178 -13.62 2.56 -15.69
CA ARG A 178 -12.97 1.25 -15.58
C ARG A 178 -11.48 1.33 -15.24
N SER A 179 -10.78 2.35 -15.72
CA SER A 179 -9.36 2.58 -15.37
C SER A 179 -9.16 2.80 -13.87
N ILE A 180 -10.06 3.55 -13.21
CA ILE A 180 -10.02 3.76 -11.75
C ILE A 180 -10.40 2.48 -11.00
N LEU A 181 -11.42 1.75 -11.45
CA LEU A 181 -11.82 0.47 -10.84
C LEU A 181 -10.68 -0.56 -10.91
N LEU A 182 -9.99 -0.64 -12.04
CA LEU A 182 -8.81 -1.48 -12.17
C LEU A 182 -7.69 -1.01 -11.24
N TRP A 183 -7.42 0.30 -11.17
CA TRP A 183 -6.39 0.83 -10.27
C TRP A 183 -6.66 0.44 -8.80
N ARG A 184 -7.91 0.56 -8.34
CA ARG A 184 -8.32 0.13 -7.01
C ARG A 184 -8.03 -1.37 -6.77
N SER A 185 -8.36 -2.22 -7.74
CA SER A 185 -8.08 -3.67 -7.65
C SER A 185 -6.59 -3.99 -7.70
N MET A 186 -5.80 -3.25 -8.50
CA MET A 186 -4.35 -3.39 -8.55
C MET A 186 -3.67 -2.96 -7.25
N MET A 187 -4.15 -1.92 -6.57
CA MET A 187 -3.64 -1.54 -5.25
C MET A 187 -3.77 -2.70 -4.26
N HIS A 188 -4.92 -3.39 -4.21
CA HIS A 188 -5.09 -4.58 -3.38
C HIS A 188 -4.14 -5.71 -3.76
N TRP A 189 -3.99 -5.96 -5.05
CA TRP A 189 -3.14 -7.03 -5.55
C TRP A 189 -1.67 -6.82 -5.20
N ILE A 190 -1.16 -5.59 -5.37
CA ILE A 190 0.20 -5.21 -4.99
C ILE A 190 0.37 -5.29 -3.48
N GLY A 191 -0.60 -4.75 -2.74
CA GLY A 191 -0.60 -4.73 -1.28
C GLY A 191 -0.61 -6.13 -0.66
N GLY A 192 -1.40 -7.05 -1.23
CA GLY A 192 -1.55 -8.42 -0.72
C GLY A 192 -0.27 -9.24 -0.74
N MET A 193 0.65 -8.96 -1.67
CA MET A 193 1.98 -9.59 -1.65
C MET A 193 3.01 -8.84 -0.80
N GLY A 194 2.64 -7.69 -0.29
CA GLY A 194 3.57 -6.77 0.33
C GLY A 194 4.52 -6.13 -0.68
N ILE A 195 4.58 -4.81 -0.67
CA ILE A 195 5.44 -4.02 -1.55
C ILE A 195 6.91 -4.47 -1.49
N VAL A 196 7.35 -4.92 -0.33
CA VAL A 196 8.73 -5.35 -0.09
C VAL A 196 9.03 -6.71 -0.74
N PHE A 197 8.08 -7.64 -0.76
CA PHE A 197 8.24 -8.89 -1.49
C PHE A 197 8.47 -8.65 -2.98
N PHE A 198 7.72 -7.73 -3.55
CA PHE A 198 7.89 -7.28 -4.91
C PHE A 198 9.29 -6.72 -5.16
N THR A 199 9.75 -5.87 -4.23
CA THR A 199 11.11 -5.29 -4.29
C THR A 199 12.20 -6.37 -4.25
N ILE A 200 12.08 -7.38 -3.39
CA ILE A 200 13.05 -8.48 -3.29
C ILE A 200 13.06 -9.34 -4.55
N ALA A 201 11.90 -9.54 -5.17
CA ALA A 201 11.80 -10.32 -6.41
C ALA A 201 12.46 -9.62 -7.61
N ILE A 202 12.35 -8.28 -7.67
CA ILE A 202 12.90 -7.47 -8.78
C ILE A 202 14.35 -7.06 -8.55
N LEU A 203 14.80 -6.89 -7.30
CA LEU A 203 16.15 -6.45 -6.97
C LEU A 203 17.03 -7.60 -6.44
N PRO A 204 17.33 -8.64 -7.22
CA PRO A 204 18.17 -9.76 -6.79
C PRO A 204 19.59 -9.36 -6.39
N ASN A 205 20.03 -8.14 -6.77
CA ASN A 205 21.39 -7.64 -6.58
C ASN A 205 21.59 -6.75 -5.33
N MET A 206 20.57 -6.59 -4.46
CA MET A 206 20.74 -5.79 -3.23
C MET A 206 21.47 -6.52 -2.09
N GLY A 207 22.11 -7.67 -2.35
CA GLY A 207 22.90 -8.41 -1.36
C GLY A 207 22.11 -8.77 -0.09
N GLY A 208 22.78 -8.75 1.08
CA GLY A 208 22.13 -9.07 2.38
C GLY A 208 21.04 -8.07 2.84
N GLY A 209 20.85 -6.96 2.13
CA GLY A 209 19.83 -5.96 2.42
C GLY A 209 18.41 -6.44 2.20
N GLY A 210 18.17 -7.26 1.16
CA GLY A 210 16.86 -7.82 0.87
C GLY A 210 16.29 -8.70 2.01
N ILE A 211 17.17 -9.41 2.73
CA ILE A 211 16.78 -10.24 3.89
C ILE A 211 16.26 -9.37 5.03
N LYS A 212 16.92 -8.23 5.30
CA LYS A 212 16.52 -7.33 6.39
C LYS A 212 15.20 -6.62 6.07
N LEU A 213 14.98 -6.28 4.80
CA LEU A 213 13.73 -5.69 4.33
C LEU A 213 12.56 -6.66 4.51
N PHE A 214 12.76 -7.92 4.06
CA PHE A 214 11.78 -8.98 4.23
C PHE A 214 11.44 -9.25 5.70
N SER A 215 12.46 -9.28 6.58
CA SER A 215 12.25 -9.48 8.02
C SER A 215 11.49 -8.32 8.68
N ALA A 216 11.53 -7.13 8.10
CA ALA A 216 10.83 -5.96 8.62
C ALA A 216 9.32 -6.01 8.34
N GLU A 217 8.90 -6.65 7.23
CA GLU A 217 7.49 -6.73 6.83
C GLU A 217 6.83 -8.06 7.19
N ALA A 218 7.54 -9.17 7.06
CA ALA A 218 7.00 -10.51 7.33
C ALA A 218 6.91 -10.78 8.83
N THR A 219 5.79 -10.39 9.44
CA THR A 219 5.46 -10.74 10.82
C THR A 219 5.09 -12.23 10.91
N GLY A 220 5.88 -13.01 11.67
CA GLY A 220 5.55 -14.39 12.00
C GLY A 220 6.43 -15.48 11.38
N LEU A 221 7.25 -15.19 10.38
CA LEU A 221 8.20 -16.16 9.85
C LEU A 221 9.47 -16.18 10.71
N LYS A 222 9.66 -17.25 11.48
CA LYS A 222 10.94 -17.53 12.14
C LYS A 222 12.01 -17.78 11.07
N ILE A 223 12.93 -16.83 10.90
CA ILE A 223 14.05 -16.92 9.95
C ILE A 223 15.13 -17.88 10.48
N GLY A 224 14.73 -19.03 10.92
CA GLY A 224 15.63 -20.12 11.32
C GLY A 224 15.87 -21.06 10.16
N LYS A 225 16.92 -20.82 9.34
CA LYS A 225 17.41 -21.72 8.26
C LYS A 225 16.87 -21.50 6.83
N LEU A 226 16.29 -20.36 6.46
CA LEU A 226 16.08 -20.01 5.06
C LEU A 226 17.38 -19.44 4.45
N HIS A 227 18.39 -20.27 4.32
CA HIS A 227 19.62 -20.03 3.60
C HIS A 227 19.67 -20.89 2.34
N PRO A 228 20.21 -20.46 1.24
CA PRO A 228 20.80 -19.21 0.74
C PRO A 228 20.08 -18.54 -0.47
N ARG A 229 18.79 -18.77 -0.68
CA ARG A 229 18.11 -18.38 -1.92
C ARG A 229 16.79 -17.66 -1.69
N ILE A 230 16.81 -16.54 -0.95
CA ILE A 230 15.59 -15.70 -0.73
C ILE A 230 14.96 -15.29 -2.06
N SER A 231 15.77 -14.95 -3.06
CA SER A 231 15.28 -14.65 -4.42
C SER A 231 14.56 -15.82 -5.09
N THR A 232 14.95 -17.07 -4.77
CA THR A 232 14.26 -18.26 -5.29
C THR A 232 12.93 -18.46 -4.59
N THR A 233 12.88 -18.34 -3.27
CA THR A 233 11.64 -18.44 -2.49
C THR A 233 10.66 -17.35 -2.91
N ALA A 234 11.11 -16.10 -3.06
CA ALA A 234 10.29 -14.99 -3.52
C ALA A 234 9.70 -15.26 -4.92
N ARG A 235 10.49 -15.80 -5.85
CA ARG A 235 10.01 -16.18 -7.18
C ARG A 235 8.93 -17.25 -7.14
N TRP A 236 9.09 -18.27 -6.32
CA TRP A 236 8.08 -19.32 -6.14
C TRP A 236 6.78 -18.77 -5.55
N MET A 237 6.88 -17.91 -4.53
CA MET A 237 5.70 -17.26 -3.95
C MET A 237 4.99 -16.36 -4.96
N TRP A 238 5.75 -15.60 -5.76
CA TRP A 238 5.19 -14.80 -6.86
C TRP A 238 4.49 -15.65 -7.91
N SER A 239 5.12 -16.76 -8.31
CA SER A 239 4.53 -17.68 -9.30
C SER A 239 3.22 -18.28 -8.79
N LEU A 240 3.18 -18.67 -7.51
CA LEU A 240 1.97 -19.19 -6.88
C LEU A 240 0.87 -18.12 -6.79
N TYR A 241 1.24 -16.90 -6.40
CA TYR A 241 0.32 -15.78 -6.31
C TYR A 241 -0.30 -15.43 -7.67
N LEU A 242 0.51 -15.36 -8.71
CA LEU A 242 0.05 -15.19 -10.08
C LEU A 242 -0.87 -16.33 -10.54
N LEU A 243 -0.48 -17.58 -10.27
CA LEU A 243 -1.29 -18.75 -10.62
C LEU A 243 -2.66 -18.71 -9.93
N LEU A 244 -2.70 -18.40 -8.63
CA LEU A 244 -3.95 -18.25 -7.88
C LEU A 244 -4.79 -17.09 -8.43
N THR A 245 -4.17 -15.96 -8.78
CA THR A 245 -4.87 -14.80 -9.35
C THR A 245 -5.52 -15.16 -10.69
N ILE A 246 -4.77 -15.79 -11.58
CA ILE A 246 -5.29 -16.22 -12.89
C ILE A 246 -6.41 -17.25 -12.70
N SER A 247 -6.19 -18.25 -11.84
CA SER A 247 -7.19 -19.29 -11.56
C SER A 247 -8.47 -18.70 -10.98
N CYS A 248 -8.38 -17.73 -10.08
CA CYS A 248 -9.50 -17.03 -9.47
C CYS A 248 -10.27 -16.22 -10.54
N SER A 249 -9.56 -15.45 -11.37
CA SER A 249 -10.19 -14.66 -12.45
C SER A 249 -10.90 -15.56 -13.47
N VAL A 250 -10.27 -16.68 -13.86
CA VAL A 250 -10.91 -17.67 -14.74
C VAL A 250 -12.15 -18.28 -14.08
N ALA A 251 -12.09 -18.64 -12.80
CA ALA A 251 -13.23 -19.18 -12.08
C ALA A 251 -14.39 -18.18 -12.01
N TYR A 252 -14.12 -16.89 -11.78
CA TYR A 252 -15.13 -15.84 -11.82
C TYR A 252 -15.74 -15.67 -13.20
N PHE A 253 -14.93 -15.68 -14.26
CA PHE A 253 -15.41 -15.61 -15.64
C PHE A 253 -16.32 -16.80 -15.99
N LEU A 254 -15.91 -18.03 -15.66
CA LEU A 254 -16.73 -19.24 -15.84
C LEU A 254 -17.97 -19.25 -14.93
N GLY A 255 -17.92 -18.54 -13.81
CA GLY A 255 -19.04 -18.32 -12.92
C GLY A 255 -20.12 -17.38 -13.46
N GLY A 256 -19.82 -16.62 -14.53
CA GLY A 256 -20.74 -15.71 -15.23
C GLY A 256 -20.43 -14.24 -15.09
N MET A 257 -19.28 -13.85 -14.52
CA MET A 257 -18.81 -12.46 -14.57
C MET A 257 -18.31 -12.10 -15.98
N ASN A 258 -18.41 -10.82 -16.36
CA ASN A 258 -17.69 -10.32 -17.52
C ASN A 258 -16.16 -10.34 -17.28
N ILE A 259 -15.37 -10.28 -18.33
CA ILE A 259 -13.89 -10.39 -18.24
C ILE A 259 -13.30 -9.30 -17.33
N PHE A 260 -13.79 -8.06 -17.43
CA PHE A 260 -13.28 -6.95 -16.65
C PHE A 260 -13.53 -7.15 -15.14
N ASP A 261 -14.76 -7.47 -14.76
CA ASP A 261 -15.11 -7.72 -13.37
C ASP A 261 -14.39 -8.96 -12.83
N ALA A 262 -14.29 -10.04 -13.62
CA ALA A 262 -13.58 -11.24 -13.24
C ALA A 262 -12.09 -10.98 -12.92
N VAL A 263 -11.42 -10.13 -13.71
CA VAL A 263 -10.03 -9.72 -13.46
C VAL A 263 -9.94 -8.86 -12.21
N CYS A 264 -10.75 -7.81 -12.09
CA CYS A 264 -10.74 -6.90 -10.95
C CYS A 264 -11.02 -7.63 -9.62
N HIS A 265 -12.06 -8.48 -9.60
CA HIS A 265 -12.38 -9.27 -8.39
C HIS A 265 -11.31 -10.35 -8.12
N GLY A 266 -10.70 -10.95 -9.15
CA GLY A 266 -9.60 -11.88 -9.00
C GLY A 266 -8.39 -11.23 -8.31
N LEU A 267 -8.00 -10.02 -8.75
CA LEU A 267 -6.94 -9.23 -8.13
C LEU A 267 -7.27 -8.89 -6.67
N ALA A 268 -8.48 -8.40 -6.40
CA ALA A 268 -8.91 -8.00 -5.06
C ALA A 268 -9.08 -9.18 -4.11
N THR A 269 -9.60 -10.33 -4.59
CA THR A 269 -9.81 -11.54 -3.78
C THR A 269 -8.49 -12.17 -3.35
N ILE A 270 -7.55 -12.34 -4.28
CA ILE A 270 -6.24 -12.93 -3.95
C ILE A 270 -5.39 -11.94 -3.15
N GLY A 271 -5.54 -10.64 -3.39
CA GLY A 271 -4.97 -9.60 -2.53
C GLY A 271 -5.59 -9.53 -1.12
N THR A 272 -6.67 -10.31 -0.86
CA THR A 272 -7.43 -10.32 0.41
C THR A 272 -7.92 -8.92 0.82
N GLY A 273 -8.24 -8.06 -0.18
CA GLY A 273 -8.53 -6.66 0.04
C GLY A 273 -10.02 -6.33 0.17
N GLY A 274 -10.88 -6.85 -0.73
CA GLY A 274 -12.32 -6.68 -0.68
C GLY A 274 -12.90 -5.52 -1.52
N PHE A 275 -12.08 -4.70 -2.20
CA PHE A 275 -12.62 -3.75 -3.18
C PHE A 275 -13.34 -4.46 -4.32
N SER A 276 -14.42 -3.87 -4.77
CA SER A 276 -15.25 -4.35 -5.85
C SER A 276 -15.39 -3.29 -6.94
N THR A 277 -15.82 -3.71 -8.11
CA THR A 277 -16.24 -2.85 -9.20
C THR A 277 -17.66 -2.31 -9.03
N HIS A 278 -18.39 -2.82 -8.02
CA HIS A 278 -19.76 -2.44 -7.69
C HIS A 278 -19.90 -2.07 -6.21
N SER A 279 -20.81 -1.15 -5.91
CA SER A 279 -21.05 -0.65 -4.55
C SER A 279 -21.53 -1.75 -3.59
N GLU A 280 -22.32 -2.71 -4.08
CA GLU A 280 -22.80 -3.86 -3.30
C GLU A 280 -21.77 -5.01 -3.20
N GLY A 281 -20.58 -4.85 -3.77
CA GLY A 281 -19.55 -5.88 -3.76
C GLY A 281 -19.93 -7.12 -4.57
N ILE A 282 -19.51 -8.31 -4.10
CA ILE A 282 -19.83 -9.59 -4.77
C ILE A 282 -21.32 -9.91 -4.77
N ALA A 283 -22.11 -9.30 -3.88
CA ALA A 283 -23.55 -9.50 -3.79
C ALA A 283 -24.29 -8.96 -5.03
N TRP A 284 -23.75 -7.95 -5.67
CA TRP A 284 -24.31 -7.34 -6.89
C TRP A 284 -24.61 -8.37 -7.98
N PHE A 285 -23.82 -9.43 -8.10
CA PHE A 285 -24.00 -10.45 -9.13
C PHE A 285 -25.15 -11.42 -8.83
N HIS A 286 -25.80 -11.36 -7.68
CA HIS A 286 -26.92 -12.21 -7.26
C HIS A 286 -26.69 -13.73 -7.51
N SER A 287 -25.44 -14.19 -7.41
CA SER A 287 -25.03 -15.56 -7.75
C SER A 287 -24.34 -16.26 -6.57
N ASN A 288 -25.00 -17.28 -6.04
CA ASN A 288 -24.40 -18.12 -5.00
C ASN A 288 -23.10 -18.81 -5.46
N LYS A 289 -22.99 -19.13 -6.76
CA LYS A 289 -21.76 -19.73 -7.33
C LYS A 289 -20.57 -18.79 -7.16
N LEU A 290 -20.74 -17.51 -7.50
CA LEU A 290 -19.68 -16.51 -7.38
C LEU A 290 -19.29 -16.27 -5.91
N GLN A 291 -20.24 -16.28 -4.99
CA GLN A 291 -19.96 -16.16 -3.56
C GLN A 291 -19.14 -17.35 -3.06
N TRP A 292 -19.45 -18.58 -3.47
CA TRP A 292 -18.67 -19.77 -3.10
C TRP A 292 -17.27 -19.77 -3.73
N ILE A 293 -17.12 -19.32 -4.99
CA ILE A 293 -15.82 -19.13 -5.62
C ILE A 293 -15.00 -18.14 -4.82
N CYS A 294 -15.58 -16.98 -4.48
CA CYS A 294 -14.94 -15.97 -3.64
C CYS A 294 -14.45 -16.56 -2.32
N THR A 295 -15.33 -17.22 -1.57
CA THR A 295 -15.00 -17.82 -0.27
C THR A 295 -13.87 -18.85 -0.37
N LEU A 296 -13.89 -19.69 -1.40
CA LEU A 296 -12.83 -20.68 -1.63
C LEU A 296 -11.47 -20.01 -1.87
N PHE A 297 -11.42 -19.02 -2.77
CA PHE A 297 -10.16 -18.34 -3.08
C PHE A 297 -9.67 -17.44 -1.96
N MET A 298 -10.56 -16.79 -1.19
CA MET A 298 -10.19 -16.10 0.06
C MET A 298 -9.50 -17.05 1.05
N PHE A 299 -10.07 -18.24 1.24
CA PHE A 299 -9.47 -19.27 2.10
C PHE A 299 -8.11 -19.71 1.57
N LEU A 300 -7.98 -20.02 0.27
CA LEU A 300 -6.71 -20.41 -0.35
C LEU A 300 -5.65 -19.31 -0.26
N ALA A 301 -6.03 -18.05 -0.45
CA ALA A 301 -5.11 -16.91 -0.34
C ALA A 301 -4.62 -16.67 1.10
N SER A 302 -5.40 -17.09 2.11
CA SER A 302 -5.06 -16.94 3.53
C SER A 302 -4.16 -18.06 4.07
N ILE A 303 -3.98 -19.14 3.33
CA ILE A 303 -3.08 -20.25 3.73
C ILE A 303 -1.63 -19.85 3.51
N ASN A 304 -0.85 -19.97 4.58
CA ASN A 304 0.60 -19.71 4.51
C ASN A 304 1.36 -20.87 3.85
#